data_155fa9c9a743c08304b7d0a703f6fedd
#
_entry.id   155fa9c9a743c08304b7d0a703f6fedd
#
_cell.length_a   1.000
_cell.length_b   1.000
_cell.length_c   1.000
_cell.angle_alpha   90.00
_cell.angle_beta   90.00
_cell.angle_gamma   90.00
#
_symmetry.space_group_name_H-M   'P 1'
#
loop_
_entity.id
_entity.type
_entity.pdbx_description
1 polymer ?
#
loop_
_entity_poly.entity_id
_entity_poly.type
_entity_poly.pdbx_seq_one_letter_code
_entity_poly.pdbx_strand_id
1 'polypeptide(L)'
;LVAAQTVMSSGDASRDIAARIIDGIKLPDGQALQVSDLPEPGPRLQDVVASFGELELHEIPSFWMTEEDAAKPENREALEDSRSQLVPMKAVDGVNGAFWCRMSREFVRWVRPEPRDAVLDGLARLRAADDFSFDDSRFVGAFRALGLIIPVWELPKGAEADELAAPMAEFAPKLDAAIAASDPLTPEEKRARAGIVSRQVTLR
;
A
#
# COMPACT_ATOMS: atom_id res chain seq x y z
N LEU A 1 12.75 -10.92 11.97
CA LEU A 1 12.03 -9.91 11.19
C LEU A 1 12.52 -9.89 9.76
N VAL A 2 11.61 -9.71 8.80
CA VAL A 2 11.93 -9.59 7.38
C VAL A 2 11.28 -8.30 6.86
N ALA A 3 12.11 -7.37 6.35
CA ALA A 3 11.60 -6.17 5.72
C ALA A 3 11.03 -6.52 4.32
N ALA A 4 9.79 -6.10 4.06
CA ALA A 4 9.17 -6.24 2.75
C ALA A 4 9.75 -5.25 1.73
N GLN A 5 10.24 -4.10 2.19
CA GLN A 5 10.92 -3.13 1.35
C GLN A 5 12.37 -3.56 1.14
N THR A 6 12.73 -3.86 -0.10
CA THR A 6 14.07 -4.30 -0.48
C THR A 6 14.71 -3.27 -1.43
N VAL A 7 16.03 -3.12 -1.32
CA VAL A 7 16.80 -2.21 -2.19
C VAL A 7 16.79 -2.71 -3.64
N MET A 8 16.70 -4.03 -3.83
CA MET A 8 16.67 -4.68 -5.15
C MET A 8 15.40 -5.52 -5.27
N SER A 9 14.73 -5.43 -6.41
CA SER A 9 13.50 -6.17 -6.72
C SER A 9 13.62 -6.87 -8.06
N SER A 10 13.26 -8.17 -8.07
CA SER A 10 13.15 -8.96 -9.30
C SER A 10 11.91 -8.65 -10.14
N GLY A 11 11.00 -7.82 -9.59
CA GLY A 11 9.67 -7.58 -10.15
C GLY A 11 8.59 -8.54 -9.63
N ASP A 12 8.96 -9.57 -8.86
CA ASP A 12 8.07 -10.48 -8.14
C ASP A 12 8.31 -10.36 -6.63
N ALA A 13 7.59 -9.42 -5.99
CA ALA A 13 7.74 -9.14 -4.56
C ALA A 13 7.48 -10.37 -3.68
N SER A 14 6.56 -11.25 -4.10
CA SER A 14 6.26 -12.49 -3.37
C SER A 14 7.47 -13.42 -3.32
N ARG A 15 8.18 -13.57 -4.42
CA ARG A 15 9.41 -14.35 -4.50
C ARG A 15 10.55 -13.69 -3.72
N ASP A 16 10.70 -12.38 -3.86
CA ASP A 16 11.77 -11.62 -3.20
C ASP A 16 11.68 -11.73 -1.67
N ILE A 17 10.48 -11.60 -1.11
CA ILE A 17 10.24 -11.74 0.33
C ILE A 17 10.42 -13.19 0.77
N ALA A 18 9.92 -14.17 0.02
CA ALA A 18 10.11 -15.60 0.33
C ALA A 18 11.60 -15.98 0.42
N ALA A 19 12.42 -15.54 -0.53
CA ALA A 19 13.86 -15.77 -0.51
C ALA A 19 14.51 -15.20 0.76
N ARG A 20 14.11 -13.97 1.17
CA ARG A 20 14.62 -13.33 2.41
C ARG A 20 14.20 -14.10 3.68
N ILE A 21 13.00 -14.64 3.71
CA ILE A 21 12.56 -15.51 4.82
C ILE A 21 13.42 -16.77 4.87
N ILE A 22 13.58 -17.47 3.75
CA ILE A 22 14.34 -18.72 3.66
C ILE A 22 15.80 -18.52 4.07
N ASP A 23 16.42 -17.44 3.63
CA ASP A 23 17.81 -17.16 3.96
C ASP A 23 17.95 -16.63 5.39
N GLY A 24 17.02 -15.81 5.85
CA GLY A 24 17.01 -15.31 7.23
C GLY A 24 16.87 -16.40 8.30
N ILE A 25 16.07 -17.43 8.04
CA ILE A 25 15.89 -18.57 8.98
C ILE A 25 17.22 -19.34 9.18
N LYS A 26 18.14 -19.31 8.23
CA LYS A 26 19.43 -20.00 8.31
C LYS A 26 20.47 -19.24 9.13
N LEU A 27 20.20 -17.97 9.44
CA LEU A 27 21.14 -17.12 10.18
C LEU A 27 21.07 -17.39 11.68
N PRO A 28 22.20 -17.30 12.39
CA PRO A 28 22.22 -17.25 13.85
C PRO A 28 21.44 -16.02 14.37
N ASP A 29 20.91 -16.16 15.59
CA ASP A 29 20.20 -15.06 16.27
C ASP A 29 21.07 -13.81 16.36
N GLY A 30 20.47 -12.65 16.09
CA GLY A 30 21.13 -11.36 16.12
C GLY A 30 21.96 -11.00 14.88
N GLN A 31 22.06 -11.89 13.89
CA GLN A 31 22.70 -11.55 12.62
C GLN A 31 21.72 -10.94 11.62
N ALA A 32 22.18 -9.89 10.94
CA ALA A 32 21.44 -9.28 9.85
C ALA A 32 21.75 -9.95 8.51
N LEU A 33 20.74 -10.22 7.70
CA LEU A 33 20.91 -10.72 6.33
C LEU A 33 21.53 -9.62 5.47
N GLN A 34 22.70 -9.91 4.92
CA GLN A 34 23.33 -9.05 3.91
C GLN A 34 22.80 -9.43 2.53
N VAL A 35 22.16 -8.48 1.88
CA VAL A 35 21.54 -8.70 0.55
C VAL A 35 22.25 -7.82 -0.45
N SER A 36 22.97 -8.45 -1.39
CA SER A 36 23.68 -7.78 -2.49
C SER A 36 23.04 -8.03 -3.85
N ASP A 37 22.35 -9.15 -4.01
CA ASP A 37 21.93 -9.63 -5.33
C ASP A 37 20.41 -9.87 -5.40
N LEU A 38 19.91 -9.94 -6.64
CA LEU A 38 18.56 -10.40 -6.91
C LEU A 38 18.40 -11.86 -6.50
N PRO A 39 17.24 -12.24 -5.91
CA PRO A 39 16.99 -13.64 -5.59
C PRO A 39 16.98 -14.51 -6.83
N GLU A 40 17.61 -15.69 -6.73
CA GLU A 40 17.44 -16.75 -7.72
C GLU A 40 15.99 -17.20 -7.85
N PRO A 41 15.59 -17.81 -8.97
CA PRO A 41 14.27 -18.41 -9.10
C PRO A 41 13.98 -19.37 -7.95
N GLY A 42 12.83 -19.22 -7.29
CA GLY A 42 12.48 -19.99 -6.09
C GLY A 42 11.01 -19.89 -5.75
N PRO A 43 10.60 -20.43 -4.58
CA PRO A 43 9.22 -20.41 -4.12
C PRO A 43 8.73 -18.98 -3.89
N ARG A 44 7.41 -18.81 -3.91
CA ARG A 44 6.74 -17.56 -3.58
C ARG A 44 6.35 -17.52 -2.11
N LEU A 45 5.93 -16.36 -1.62
CA LEU A 45 5.59 -16.15 -0.22
C LEU A 45 4.50 -17.12 0.27
N GLN A 46 3.48 -17.37 -0.53
CA GLN A 46 2.41 -18.32 -0.24
C GLN A 46 2.86 -19.78 -0.15
N ASP A 47 4.02 -20.11 -0.69
CA ASP A 47 4.57 -21.46 -0.63
C ASP A 47 5.39 -21.69 0.65
N VAL A 48 5.81 -20.61 1.33
CA VAL A 48 6.68 -20.66 2.52
C VAL A 48 6.01 -20.18 3.79
N VAL A 49 4.91 -19.44 3.70
CA VAL A 49 4.16 -18.90 4.85
C VAL A 49 2.88 -19.69 5.03
N ALA A 50 2.71 -20.29 6.22
CA ALA A 50 1.54 -21.10 6.55
C ALA A 50 0.28 -20.25 6.82
N SER A 51 0.45 -19.07 7.42
CA SER A 51 -0.67 -18.16 7.74
C SER A 51 -0.18 -16.74 7.90
N PHE A 52 -1.08 -15.78 7.69
CA PHE A 52 -0.85 -14.37 7.95
C PHE A 52 -1.70 -13.94 9.14
N GLY A 53 -1.15 -13.12 10.03
CA GLY A 53 -1.88 -12.43 11.08
C GLY A 53 -2.60 -11.18 10.55
N GLU A 54 -3.22 -10.45 11.46
CA GLU A 54 -3.79 -9.14 11.16
C GLU A 54 -2.69 -8.11 10.90
N LEU A 55 -3.02 -7.10 10.09
CA LEU A 55 -2.11 -5.99 9.82
C LEU A 55 -2.09 -5.05 11.03
N GLU A 56 -0.91 -4.83 11.61
CA GLU A 56 -0.70 -3.87 12.69
C GLU A 56 0.00 -2.61 12.15
N LEU A 57 -0.54 -1.45 12.49
CA LEU A 57 0.08 -0.17 12.18
C LEU A 57 0.78 0.36 13.45
N HIS A 58 2.06 0.66 13.33
CA HIS A 58 2.87 1.19 14.42
C HIS A 58 3.19 2.67 14.18
N GLU A 59 2.90 3.52 15.16
CA GLU A 59 3.26 4.93 15.13
C GLU A 59 4.77 5.16 15.32
N ILE A 60 5.43 4.21 16.00
CA ILE A 60 6.87 4.22 16.23
C ILE A 60 7.42 2.85 15.80
N PRO A 61 8.50 2.79 15.03
CA PRO A 61 9.06 1.53 14.55
C PRO A 61 9.86 0.80 15.65
N SER A 62 9.25 0.57 16.81
CA SER A 62 9.88 -0.13 17.96
C SER A 62 9.64 -1.64 17.99
N PHE A 63 8.80 -2.17 17.09
CA PHE A 63 8.40 -3.60 17.05
C PHE A 63 9.56 -4.59 16.87
N TRP A 64 10.76 -4.11 16.54
CA TRP A 64 11.98 -4.91 16.40
C TRP A 64 12.93 -4.81 17.61
N MET A 65 12.55 -4.07 18.64
CA MET A 65 13.28 -3.92 19.92
C MET A 65 12.50 -4.53 21.07
N THR A 66 13.20 -4.83 22.16
CA THR A 66 12.55 -5.06 23.46
C THR A 66 12.11 -3.72 24.08
N GLU A 67 11.15 -3.74 24.99
CA GLU A 67 10.70 -2.56 25.73
C GLU A 67 11.87 -1.91 26.51
N GLU A 68 12.76 -2.76 27.07
CA GLU A 68 13.95 -2.30 27.78
C GLU A 68 14.93 -1.58 26.86
N ASP A 69 15.17 -2.10 25.66
CA ASP A 69 16.03 -1.45 24.67
C ASP A 69 15.42 -0.16 24.16
N ALA A 70 14.12 -0.14 23.88
CA ALA A 70 13.42 1.06 23.42
C ALA A 70 13.43 2.19 24.48
N ALA A 71 13.52 1.86 25.77
CA ALA A 71 13.60 2.82 26.86
C ALA A 71 14.97 3.46 27.06
N LYS A 72 16.04 2.92 26.44
CA LYS A 72 17.41 3.49 26.54
C LYS A 72 17.45 4.86 25.88
N PRO A 73 18.18 5.84 26.47
CA PRO A 73 18.23 7.21 25.95
C PRO A 73 18.65 7.30 24.48
N GLU A 74 19.69 6.57 24.08
CA GLU A 74 20.19 6.51 22.70
C GLU A 74 19.17 5.99 21.70
N ASN A 75 18.39 4.96 22.09
CA ASN A 75 17.38 4.38 21.23
C ASN A 75 16.12 5.25 21.18
N ARG A 76 15.78 5.93 22.28
CA ARG A 76 14.65 6.85 22.33
C ARG A 76 14.80 8.01 21.37
N GLU A 77 15.98 8.63 21.31
CA GLU A 77 16.28 9.70 20.37
C GLU A 77 16.16 9.19 18.92
N ALA A 78 16.75 8.04 18.60
CA ALA A 78 16.67 7.45 17.26
C ALA A 78 15.23 7.06 16.88
N LEU A 79 14.41 6.59 17.82
CA LEU A 79 13.00 6.29 17.58
C LEU A 79 12.17 7.56 17.35
N GLU A 80 12.42 8.64 18.08
CA GLU A 80 11.73 9.91 17.88
C GLU A 80 12.12 10.57 16.54
N ASP A 81 13.39 10.52 16.17
CA ASP A 81 13.85 10.94 14.84
C ASP A 81 13.16 10.12 13.74
N SER A 82 13.08 8.80 13.90
CA SER A 82 12.36 7.94 12.98
C SER A 82 10.88 8.28 12.91
N ARG A 83 10.24 8.53 14.05
CA ARG A 83 8.83 8.96 14.12
C ARG A 83 8.59 10.26 13.36
N SER A 84 9.50 11.22 13.47
CA SER A 84 9.38 12.50 12.77
C SER A 84 9.41 12.37 11.24
N GLN A 85 9.98 11.29 10.73
CA GLN A 85 10.08 10.97 9.29
C GLN A 85 8.93 10.10 8.79
N LEU A 86 8.14 9.51 9.68
CA LEU A 86 6.99 8.70 9.28
C LEU A 86 5.83 9.58 8.82
N VAL A 87 5.16 9.10 7.78
CA VAL A 87 3.89 9.69 7.35
C VAL A 87 2.80 9.18 8.28
N PRO A 88 2.11 10.06 9.05
CA PRO A 88 0.97 9.65 9.84
C PRO A 88 -0.05 8.91 8.99
N MET A 89 -0.47 7.72 9.43
CA MET A 89 -1.34 6.85 8.67
C MET A 89 -2.31 6.12 9.60
N LYS A 90 -3.58 6.01 9.19
CA LYS A 90 -4.61 5.24 9.88
C LYS A 90 -5.41 4.43 8.87
N ALA A 91 -5.82 3.22 9.23
CA ALA A 91 -6.78 2.46 8.43
C ALA A 91 -8.14 3.19 8.44
N VAL A 92 -8.86 3.11 7.33
CA VAL A 92 -10.24 3.59 7.25
C VAL A 92 -11.16 2.46 7.72
N ASP A 93 -11.94 2.72 8.76
CA ASP A 93 -12.82 1.72 9.35
C ASP A 93 -13.83 1.17 8.33
N GLY A 94 -13.96 -0.16 8.32
CA GLY A 94 -14.91 -0.86 7.45
C GLY A 94 -14.53 -0.94 5.98
N VAL A 95 -13.37 -0.37 5.56
CA VAL A 95 -12.92 -0.40 4.16
C VAL A 95 -11.54 -1.05 4.04
N ASN A 96 -11.54 -2.31 3.64
CA ASN A 96 -10.31 -3.08 3.56
C ASN A 96 -9.29 -2.46 2.58
N GLY A 97 -8.04 -2.35 3.02
CA GLY A 97 -6.93 -1.82 2.22
C GLY A 97 -6.92 -0.31 2.03
N ALA A 98 -7.88 0.43 2.60
CA ALA A 98 -7.91 1.88 2.55
C ALA A 98 -7.21 2.50 3.76
N PHE A 99 -6.32 3.46 3.50
CA PHE A 99 -5.53 4.15 4.52
C PHE A 99 -5.57 5.65 4.31
N TRP A 100 -6.03 6.37 5.33
CA TRP A 100 -5.81 7.80 5.45
C TRP A 100 -4.34 8.09 5.75
N CYS A 101 -3.79 9.13 5.17
CA CYS A 101 -2.45 9.60 5.52
C CYS A 101 -2.34 11.12 5.40
N ARG A 102 -1.50 11.71 6.24
CA ARG A 102 -1.22 13.15 6.26
C ARG A 102 0.23 13.41 5.88
N MET A 103 0.40 14.19 4.82
CA MET A 103 1.69 14.78 4.42
C MET A 103 1.57 16.31 4.46
N SER A 104 1.84 17.00 3.36
CA SER A 104 1.49 18.41 3.22
C SER A 104 -0.03 18.65 3.15
N ARG A 105 -0.78 17.63 2.81
CA ARG A 105 -2.23 17.51 2.75
C ARG A 105 -2.66 16.11 3.20
N GLU A 106 -3.95 15.91 3.32
CA GLU A 106 -4.55 14.64 3.66
C GLU A 106 -4.90 13.86 2.38
N PHE A 107 -4.71 12.53 2.43
CA PHE A 107 -4.96 11.64 1.31
C PHE A 107 -5.57 10.33 1.79
N VAL A 108 -6.33 9.69 0.90
CA VAL A 108 -6.62 8.26 0.98
C VAL A 108 -5.72 7.53 -0.03
N ARG A 109 -5.02 6.52 0.42
CA ARG A 109 -4.33 5.52 -0.38
C ARG A 109 -5.08 4.21 -0.26
N TRP A 110 -5.52 3.64 -1.37
CA TRP A 110 -6.32 2.42 -1.35
C TRP A 110 -5.59 1.28 -2.05
N VAL A 111 -5.08 0.34 -1.28
CA VAL A 111 -4.36 -0.83 -1.81
C VAL A 111 -5.38 -1.76 -2.47
N ARG A 112 -5.20 -2.04 -3.77
CA ARG A 112 -6.08 -2.91 -4.54
C ARG A 112 -5.34 -4.20 -4.92
N PRO A 113 -5.82 -5.37 -4.45
CA PRO A 113 -5.20 -6.67 -4.74
C PRO A 113 -5.53 -7.20 -6.14
N GLU A 114 -6.54 -6.64 -6.81
CA GLU A 114 -6.97 -7.08 -8.13
C GLU A 114 -5.92 -6.81 -9.21
N PRO A 115 -5.99 -7.49 -10.35
CA PRO A 115 -5.10 -7.25 -11.46
C PRO A 115 -5.07 -5.77 -11.87
N ARG A 116 -3.87 -5.23 -12.08
CA ARG A 116 -3.64 -3.81 -12.41
C ARG A 116 -4.61 -3.28 -13.47
N ASP A 117 -4.77 -4.01 -14.55
CA ASP A 117 -5.58 -3.52 -15.67
C ASP A 117 -7.07 -3.50 -15.32
N ALA A 118 -7.56 -4.46 -14.52
CA ALA A 118 -8.92 -4.44 -14.00
C ALA A 118 -9.19 -3.21 -13.12
N VAL A 119 -8.25 -2.87 -12.22
CA VAL A 119 -8.36 -1.67 -11.38
C VAL A 119 -8.36 -0.41 -12.23
N LEU A 120 -7.47 -0.29 -13.21
CA LEU A 120 -7.41 0.88 -14.10
C LEU A 120 -8.66 1.01 -14.97
N ASP A 121 -9.23 -0.12 -15.42
CA ASP A 121 -10.46 -0.14 -16.19
C ASP A 121 -11.67 0.26 -15.32
N GLY A 122 -11.74 -0.23 -14.07
CA GLY A 122 -12.76 0.18 -13.11
C GLY A 122 -12.71 1.67 -12.80
N LEU A 123 -11.53 2.20 -12.52
CA LEU A 123 -11.32 3.64 -12.32
C LEU A 123 -11.71 4.46 -13.57
N ALA A 124 -11.44 3.94 -14.76
CA ALA A 124 -11.80 4.61 -16.01
C ALA A 124 -13.32 4.67 -16.24
N ARG A 125 -14.05 3.59 -15.88
CA ARG A 125 -15.52 3.55 -15.93
C ARG A 125 -16.13 4.60 -15.00
N LEU A 126 -15.70 4.63 -13.74
CA LEU A 126 -16.19 5.61 -12.77
C LEU A 126 -15.87 7.05 -13.19
N ARG A 127 -14.67 7.28 -13.74
CA ARG A 127 -14.30 8.61 -14.24
C ARG A 127 -15.15 9.03 -15.43
N ALA A 128 -15.47 8.15 -16.36
CA ALA A 128 -16.33 8.44 -17.50
C ALA A 128 -17.79 8.70 -17.07
N ALA A 129 -18.23 8.07 -15.98
CA ALA A 129 -19.55 8.26 -15.38
C ALA A 129 -19.65 9.48 -14.43
N ASP A 130 -18.54 10.22 -14.24
CA ASP A 130 -18.42 11.31 -13.24
C ASP A 130 -18.75 10.89 -11.80
N ASP A 131 -18.56 9.59 -11.49
CA ASP A 131 -18.76 8.99 -10.15
C ASP A 131 -17.40 8.48 -9.61
N PHE A 132 -16.40 9.34 -9.60
CA PHE A 132 -15.00 9.00 -9.41
C PHE A 132 -14.43 9.44 -8.05
N SER A 133 -15.25 10.04 -7.23
CA SER A 133 -14.88 10.63 -5.94
C SER A 133 -15.88 10.25 -4.88
N PHE A 134 -15.46 10.30 -3.65
CA PHE A 134 -16.29 10.17 -2.46
C PHE A 134 -16.11 11.43 -1.63
N ASP A 135 -17.18 11.90 -1.00
CA ASP A 135 -17.17 13.17 -0.30
C ASP A 135 -16.56 14.27 -1.22
N ASP A 136 -15.92 15.27 -0.69
CA ASP A 136 -15.21 16.31 -1.48
C ASP A 136 -13.79 15.90 -1.88
N SER A 137 -13.49 14.60 -1.98
CA SER A 137 -12.18 14.10 -2.38
C SER A 137 -11.89 14.30 -3.85
N ARG A 138 -10.62 14.36 -4.20
CA ARG A 138 -10.15 14.52 -5.58
C ARG A 138 -9.14 13.44 -5.93
N PHE A 139 -9.44 12.63 -6.93
CA PHE A 139 -8.46 11.67 -7.45
C PHE A 139 -7.22 12.38 -8.00
N VAL A 140 -6.04 12.04 -7.50
CA VAL A 140 -4.78 12.65 -7.91
C VAL A 140 -3.90 11.73 -8.74
N GLY A 141 -4.13 10.44 -8.71
CA GLY A 141 -3.36 9.48 -9.50
C GLY A 141 -3.34 8.09 -8.85
N ALA A 142 -2.44 7.25 -9.32
CA ALA A 142 -2.16 5.96 -8.72
C ALA A 142 -0.66 5.70 -8.76
N PHE A 143 -0.15 4.93 -7.79
CA PHE A 143 1.20 4.42 -7.85
C PHE A 143 1.24 2.91 -7.74
N ARG A 144 2.39 2.31 -8.06
CA ARG A 144 2.63 0.88 -7.88
C ARG A 144 3.65 0.66 -6.78
N ALA A 145 3.31 -0.25 -5.88
CA ALA A 145 4.25 -0.74 -4.87
C ALA A 145 4.05 -2.24 -4.71
N LEU A 146 5.12 -3.00 -4.65
CA LEU A 146 5.10 -4.47 -4.47
C LEU A 146 4.16 -5.21 -5.44
N GLY A 147 4.06 -4.71 -6.69
CA GLY A 147 3.18 -5.30 -7.71
C GLY A 147 1.72 -4.85 -7.65
N LEU A 148 1.28 -4.24 -6.57
CA LEU A 148 -0.09 -3.76 -6.37
C LEU A 148 -0.28 -2.36 -6.94
N ILE A 149 -1.50 -2.04 -7.34
CA ILE A 149 -1.93 -0.69 -7.71
C ILE A 149 -2.56 0.00 -6.51
N ILE A 150 -2.20 1.24 -6.29
CA ILE A 150 -2.66 2.03 -5.15
C ILE A 150 -3.20 3.36 -5.67
N PRO A 151 -4.51 3.45 -5.96
CA PRO A 151 -5.18 4.71 -6.24
C PRO A 151 -5.10 5.67 -5.07
N VAL A 152 -5.04 6.97 -5.37
CA VAL A 152 -4.88 8.03 -4.37
C VAL A 152 -5.89 9.13 -4.61
N TRP A 153 -6.60 9.50 -3.55
CA TRP A 153 -7.48 10.67 -3.49
C TRP A 153 -6.93 11.67 -2.49
N GLU A 154 -6.85 12.92 -2.91
CA GLU A 154 -6.60 14.05 -2.02
C GLU A 154 -7.92 14.42 -1.33
N LEU A 155 -7.85 14.66 -0.04
CA LEU A 155 -8.98 15.02 0.80
C LEU A 155 -9.07 16.54 1.02
N PRO A 156 -10.22 17.05 1.46
CA PRO A 156 -10.33 18.39 1.99
C PRO A 156 -9.32 18.61 3.13
N LYS A 157 -8.84 19.84 3.25
CA LYS A 157 -7.86 20.19 4.29
C LYS A 157 -8.44 19.95 5.69
N GLY A 158 -7.73 19.16 6.49
CA GLY A 158 -8.11 18.87 7.86
C GLY A 158 -9.03 17.66 8.01
N ALA A 159 -9.37 16.95 6.91
CA ALA A 159 -10.16 15.72 6.98
C ALA A 159 -9.43 14.64 7.79
N GLU A 160 -10.12 14.01 8.72
CA GLU A 160 -9.60 12.95 9.59
C GLU A 160 -10.07 11.55 9.15
N ALA A 161 -9.36 10.50 9.58
CA ALA A 161 -9.64 9.14 9.15
C ALA A 161 -11.03 8.64 9.53
N ASP A 162 -11.52 9.02 10.68
CA ASP A 162 -12.82 8.62 11.23
C ASP A 162 -14.02 9.25 10.48
N GLU A 163 -13.82 10.34 9.75
CA GLU A 163 -14.84 10.95 8.89
C GLU A 163 -15.05 10.17 7.58
N LEU A 164 -14.10 9.29 7.22
CA LEU A 164 -14.08 8.63 5.91
C LEU A 164 -14.87 7.32 5.86
N ALA A 165 -15.19 6.72 6.99
CA ALA A 165 -15.84 5.41 7.04
C ALA A 165 -17.15 5.37 6.25
N ALA A 166 -18.05 6.32 6.46
CA ALA A 166 -19.34 6.37 5.77
C ALA A 166 -19.21 6.67 4.26
N PRO A 167 -18.55 7.76 3.81
CA PRO A 167 -18.46 8.06 2.39
C PRO A 167 -17.69 6.99 1.61
N MET A 168 -16.67 6.36 2.20
CA MET A 168 -15.97 5.28 1.54
C MET A 168 -16.75 3.96 1.51
N ALA A 169 -17.57 3.69 2.53
CA ALA A 169 -18.47 2.54 2.51
C ALA A 169 -19.52 2.64 1.39
N GLU A 170 -19.93 3.84 1.00
CA GLU A 170 -20.82 4.07 -0.14
C GLU A 170 -20.09 3.98 -1.48
N PHE A 171 -18.83 4.41 -1.53
CA PHE A 171 -18.03 4.41 -2.75
C PHE A 171 -17.41 3.03 -3.06
N ALA A 172 -17.03 2.24 -2.04
CA ALA A 172 -16.36 0.97 -2.20
C ALA A 172 -17.11 -0.01 -3.12
N PRO A 173 -18.42 -0.27 -2.94
CA PRO A 173 -19.14 -1.20 -3.81
C PRO A 173 -19.23 -0.71 -5.26
N LYS A 174 -19.22 0.59 -5.50
CA LYS A 174 -19.20 1.15 -6.86
C LYS A 174 -17.85 0.84 -7.54
N LEU A 175 -16.74 1.08 -6.83
CA LEU A 175 -15.41 0.76 -7.34
C LEU A 175 -15.26 -0.75 -7.57
N ASP A 176 -15.69 -1.57 -6.63
CA ASP A 176 -15.64 -3.04 -6.74
C ASP A 176 -16.43 -3.55 -7.95
N ALA A 177 -17.64 -3.05 -8.15
CA ALA A 177 -18.47 -3.39 -9.31
C ALA A 177 -17.82 -2.95 -10.63
N ALA A 178 -17.25 -1.75 -10.66
CA ALA A 178 -16.57 -1.23 -11.85
C ALA A 178 -15.28 -2.02 -12.18
N ILE A 179 -14.55 -2.51 -11.17
CA ILE A 179 -13.36 -3.38 -11.35
C ILE A 179 -13.78 -4.77 -11.84
N ALA A 180 -14.86 -5.33 -11.31
CA ALA A 180 -15.36 -6.64 -11.67
C ALA A 180 -16.02 -6.69 -13.08
N ALA A 181 -16.38 -5.54 -13.65
CA ALA A 181 -17.00 -5.48 -14.96
C ALA A 181 -16.03 -5.94 -16.07
N SER A 182 -16.49 -6.86 -16.91
CA SER A 182 -15.69 -7.49 -17.98
C SER A 182 -15.96 -6.95 -19.38
N ASP A 183 -16.97 -6.08 -19.53
CA ASP A 183 -17.30 -5.48 -20.82
C ASP A 183 -16.14 -4.65 -21.38
N PRO A 184 -15.95 -4.64 -22.72
CA PRO A 184 -14.94 -3.78 -23.33
C PRO A 184 -15.19 -2.31 -23.02
N LEU A 185 -14.12 -1.58 -22.72
CA LEU A 185 -14.19 -0.13 -22.46
C LEU A 185 -14.73 0.62 -23.70
N THR A 186 -15.64 1.54 -23.45
CA THR A 186 -16.12 2.51 -24.43
C THR A 186 -15.00 3.47 -24.87
N PRO A 187 -15.17 4.26 -25.96
CA PRO A 187 -14.20 5.27 -26.35
C PRO A 187 -13.94 6.34 -25.27
N GLU A 188 -14.94 6.68 -24.46
CA GLU A 188 -14.82 7.64 -23.36
C GLU A 188 -14.03 7.07 -22.19
N GLU A 189 -14.33 5.82 -21.80
CA GLU A 189 -13.58 5.10 -20.78
C GLU A 189 -12.13 4.87 -21.17
N LYS A 190 -11.84 4.56 -22.45
CA LYS A 190 -10.47 4.46 -22.96
C LYS A 190 -9.69 5.77 -22.84
N ARG A 191 -10.34 6.90 -23.12
CA ARG A 191 -9.73 8.23 -22.91
C ARG A 191 -9.49 8.51 -21.43
N ALA A 192 -10.45 8.20 -20.57
CA ALA A 192 -10.32 8.32 -19.14
C ALA A 192 -9.17 7.46 -18.60
N ARG A 193 -9.07 6.19 -19.04
CA ARG A 193 -7.96 5.29 -18.71
C ARG A 193 -6.59 5.84 -19.09
N ALA A 194 -6.45 6.37 -20.31
CA ALA A 194 -5.20 6.96 -20.75
C ALA A 194 -4.78 8.14 -19.86
N GLY A 195 -5.72 8.99 -19.45
CA GLY A 195 -5.48 10.08 -18.52
C GLY A 195 -5.09 9.63 -17.11
N ILE A 196 -5.59 8.50 -16.64
CA ILE A 196 -5.21 7.90 -15.35
C ILE A 196 -3.79 7.31 -15.45
N VAL A 197 -3.52 6.54 -16.49
CA VAL A 197 -2.20 5.90 -16.70
C VAL A 197 -1.08 6.93 -16.83
N SER A 198 -1.34 8.06 -17.49
CA SER A 198 -0.34 9.14 -17.62
C SER A 198 0.08 9.77 -16.28
N ARG A 199 -0.74 9.60 -15.22
CA ARG A 199 -0.47 10.08 -13.85
C ARG A 199 0.01 8.96 -12.92
N GLN A 200 0.25 7.76 -13.46
CA GLN A 200 0.76 6.65 -12.66
C GLN A 200 2.25 6.80 -12.42
N VAL A 201 2.66 6.67 -11.16
CA VAL A 201 4.06 6.61 -10.74
C VAL A 201 4.38 5.21 -10.25
N THR A 202 5.55 4.69 -10.57
CA THR A 202 6.05 3.43 -10.01
C THR A 202 7.07 3.76 -8.93
N LEU A 203 6.78 3.38 -7.70
CA LEU A 203 7.74 3.40 -6.60
C LEU A 203 8.58 2.12 -6.67
N ARG A 204 9.88 2.27 -6.72
CA ARG A 204 10.88 1.19 -6.72
C ARG A 204 11.43 1.00 -5.32
#